data_1a8c32f6542eec90f4c1e0a7a3844de0
#
_entry.id   1a8c32f6542eec90f4c1e0a7a3844de0
#
_cell.length_a   1.000
_cell.length_b   1.000
_cell.length_c   1.000
_cell.angle_alpha   90.00
_cell.angle_beta   90.00
_cell.angle_gamma   90.00
#
_symmetry.space_group_name_H-M   'P 1'
#
loop_
_entity.id
_entity.type
_entity.pdbx_description
1 polymer ?
#
loop_
_entity_poly.entity_id
_entity_poly.type
_entity_poly.pdbx_seq_one_letter_code
_entity_poly.pdbx_strand_id
1 'polypeptide(L)' 'MKVKITLKRSLIGQKPKARETVRSLGLKKINSSTERELNPMVEGMLHKIAHLVEIEEIK' A
#
# COMPACT_ATOMS: atom_id res chain seq x y z
N MET A 1 -13.09 5.04 8.76
CA MET A 1 -11.75 4.81 9.33
C MET A 1 -10.71 5.06 8.27
N LYS A 2 -9.61 5.65 8.69
CA LYS A 2 -8.49 5.91 7.79
C LYS A 2 -7.31 5.01 8.13
N VAL A 3 -6.54 4.66 7.13
CA VAL A 3 -5.33 3.88 7.31
C VAL A 3 -4.17 4.61 6.67
N LYS A 4 -3.03 4.53 7.31
CA LYS A 4 -1.78 5.05 6.77
C LYS A 4 -0.98 3.88 6.22
N ILE A 5 -0.61 3.98 4.98
CA ILE A 5 0.11 2.91 4.28
C ILE A 5 1.51 3.42 3.97
N THR A 6 2.51 2.70 4.46
CA THR A 6 3.92 3.07 4.24
C THR A 6 4.60 1.95 3.47
N LEU A 7 5.24 2.30 2.37
CA LEU A 7 5.98 1.32 1.59
C LEU A 7 7.30 1.00 2.28
N LYS A 8 7.46 -0.24 2.71
CA LYS A 8 8.64 -0.67 3.45
C LYS A 8 9.64 -1.44 2.59
N ARG A 9 9.19 -2.08 1.53
CA ARG A 9 10.05 -2.88 0.68
C ARG A 9 10.11 -2.33 -0.74
N SER A 10 11.25 -2.58 -1.39
CA SER A 10 11.43 -2.17 -2.78
C SER A 10 10.49 -2.91 -3.70
N LEU A 11 10.06 -2.23 -4.76
CA LEU A 11 9.24 -2.84 -5.80
C LEU A 11 10.09 -3.59 -6.82
N ILE A 12 11.39 -3.48 -6.74
CA ILE A 12 12.30 -4.18 -7.64
C ILE A 12 12.17 -5.68 -7.42
N GLY A 13 11.91 -6.41 -8.48
CA GLY A 13 11.71 -7.85 -8.41
C GLY A 13 10.30 -8.28 -8.07
N GLN A 14 9.40 -7.34 -7.84
CA GLN A 14 8.01 -7.67 -7.57
C GLN A 14 7.22 -7.85 -8.85
N LYS A 15 6.13 -8.60 -8.75
CA LYS A 15 5.25 -8.83 -9.90
C LYS A 15 4.62 -7.52 -10.36
N PRO A 16 4.36 -7.38 -11.68
CA PRO A 16 3.74 -6.15 -12.21
C PRO A 16 2.45 -5.77 -11.53
N LYS A 17 1.61 -6.75 -11.17
CA LYS A 17 0.34 -6.47 -10.50
C LYS A 17 0.53 -5.81 -9.14
N ALA A 18 1.52 -6.28 -8.38
CA ALA A 18 1.83 -5.68 -7.09
C ALA A 18 2.30 -4.25 -7.25
N ARG A 19 3.14 -4.01 -8.26
CA ARG A 19 3.64 -2.67 -8.55
C ARG A 19 2.51 -1.73 -8.92
N GLU A 20 1.60 -2.17 -9.76
CA GLU A 20 0.45 -1.37 -10.15
C GLU A 20 -0.43 -1.02 -8.95
N THR A 21 -0.66 -1.99 -8.07
CA THR A 21 -1.46 -1.76 -6.88
C THR A 21 -0.81 -0.70 -5.99
N VAL A 22 0.49 -0.79 -5.79
CA VAL A 22 1.23 0.20 -4.99
C VAL A 22 1.15 1.58 -5.63
N ARG A 23 1.29 1.66 -6.94
CA ARG A 23 1.20 2.93 -7.66
C ARG A 23 -0.20 3.53 -7.55
N SER A 24 -1.22 2.70 -7.62
CA SER A 24 -2.60 3.16 -7.45
C SER A 24 -2.84 3.77 -6.08
N LEU A 25 -2.12 3.30 -5.08
CA LEU A 25 -2.20 3.86 -3.74
C LEU A 25 -1.39 5.15 -3.57
N GLY A 26 -0.59 5.50 -4.57
CA GLY A 26 0.22 6.70 -4.53
C GLY A 26 1.61 6.51 -3.95
N LEU A 27 2.02 5.28 -3.71
CA LEU A 27 3.34 4.98 -3.17
C LEU A 27 4.34 4.83 -4.32
N LYS A 28 5.38 5.65 -4.32
CA LYS A 28 6.36 5.64 -5.40
C LYS A 28 7.74 5.16 -4.98
N LYS A 29 8.11 5.39 -3.73
CA LYS A 29 9.43 5.06 -3.22
C LYS A 29 9.33 4.34 -1.89
N ILE A 30 10.43 3.68 -1.51
CA ILE A 30 10.53 3.11 -0.17
C ILE A 30 10.37 4.22 0.86
N ASN A 31 9.66 3.93 1.93
CA ASN A 31 9.32 4.87 2.99
C ASN A 31 8.32 5.96 2.59
N SER A 32 7.76 5.88 1.39
CA SER A 32 6.63 6.72 1.03
C SER A 32 5.40 6.29 1.82
N SER A 33 4.62 7.26 2.25
CA SER A 33 3.39 6.96 2.97
C SER A 33 2.21 7.70 2.36
N THR A 34 1.05 7.13 2.52
CA THR A 34 -0.18 7.75 2.08
C THR A 34 -1.29 7.38 3.04
N GLU A 35 -2.30 8.25 3.11
CA GLU A 35 -3.47 8.00 3.92
C GLU A 35 -4.65 7.72 3.01
N ARG A 36 -5.39 6.68 3.30
CA ARG A 36 -6.57 6.30 2.54
C ARG A 36 -7.70 5.94 3.48
N GLU A 37 -8.92 6.20 3.04
CA GLU A 37 -10.06 5.75 3.79
C GLU A 37 -10.24 4.25 3.58
N LEU A 38 -10.42 3.53 4.68
CA LEU A 38 -10.58 2.08 4.61
C LEU A 38 -11.94 1.73 4.03
N ASN A 39 -11.94 0.99 2.94
CA ASN A 39 -13.15 0.47 2.33
C ASN A 39 -12.81 -0.91 1.72
N PRO A 40 -13.84 -1.68 1.27
CA PRO A 40 -13.58 -3.03 0.74
C PRO A 40 -12.58 -3.06 -0.42
N MET A 41 -12.60 -2.04 -1.27
CA MET A 41 -11.68 -1.97 -2.40
C MET A 41 -10.24 -1.77 -1.94
N VAL A 42 -10.02 -0.81 -1.05
CA VAL A 42 -8.68 -0.53 -0.51
C VAL A 42 -8.19 -1.73 0.29
N GLU A 43 -9.07 -2.32 1.09
CA GLU A 43 -8.71 -3.49 1.88
C GLU A 43 -8.25 -4.65 1.00
N GLY A 44 -8.96 -4.91 -0.09
CA GLY A 44 -8.54 -5.93 -1.06
C GLY A 44 -7.19 -5.64 -1.67
N MET A 45 -6.92 -4.39 -2.01
CA MET A 45 -5.62 -3.98 -2.54
C MET A 45 -4.51 -4.18 -1.51
N LEU A 46 -4.78 -3.83 -0.26
CA LEU A 46 -3.79 -3.96 0.82
C LEU A 46 -3.45 -5.42 1.10
N HIS A 47 -4.42 -6.32 0.98
CA HIS A 47 -4.18 -7.75 1.14
C HIS A 47 -3.15 -8.26 0.15
N LYS A 48 -3.18 -7.76 -1.07
CA LYS A 48 -2.26 -8.18 -2.13
C LYS A 48 -0.83 -7.72 -1.87
N ILE A 49 -0.65 -6.59 -1.22
CA ILE A 49 0.66 -6.00 -1.02
C ILE A 49 1.04 -5.86 0.46
N ALA A 50 0.31 -6.51 1.34
CA ALA A 50 0.56 -6.41 2.79
C ALA A 50 2.01 -6.76 3.16
N HIS A 51 2.63 -7.66 2.40
CA HIS A 51 4.02 -8.05 2.63
C HIS A 51 5.03 -6.99 2.20
N LEU A 52 4.57 -5.97 1.47
CA LEU A 52 5.43 -4.91 0.97
C LEU A 52 5.26 -3.59 1.74
N VAL A 53 4.16 -3.44 2.41
CA VAL A 53 3.80 -2.20 3.09
C VAL A 53 3.46 -2.43 4.54
N GLU A 54 3.54 -1.36 5.30
CA GLU A 54 3.09 -1.36 6.67
C GLU A 54 1.81 -0.55 6.75
N ILE A 55 0.80 -1.11 7.39
CA ILE A 55 -0.51 -0.49 7.49
C ILE A 55 -0.74 -0.07 8.93
N GLU A 56 -1.06 1.21 9.12
CA GLU A 56 -1.35 1.74 10.43
C GLU A 56 -2.75 2.34 10.41
N GLU A 57 -3.56 1.98 11.39
CA GLU A 57 -4.91 2.50 11.48
C GLU A 57 -4.88 3.89 12.11
N ILE A 58 -5.55 4.83 11.46
CA ILE A 58 -5.67 6.21 11.93
C ILE A 58 -7.13 6.48 12.22
N LYS A 59 -7.40 7.06 13.36
CA LYS A 59 -8.76 7.47 13.71
C LYS A 59 -9.08 8.85 13.18
#